data_8acb3bcd9d1b3161f60b52f394771be3
#
_entry.id   8acb3bcd9d1b3161f60b52f394771be3
#
_cell.length_a   1.000
_cell.length_b   1.000
_cell.length_c   1.000
_cell.angle_alpha   90.00
_cell.angle_beta   90.00
_cell.angle_gamma   90.00
#
_symmetry.space_group_name_H-M   'P 1'
#
loop_
_entity.id
_entity.type
_entity.pdbx_description
1 polymer ?
#
loop_
_entity_poly.entity_id
_entity_poly.type
_entity_poly.pdbx_seq_one_letter_code
_entity_poly.pdbx_strand_id
1 'polypeptide(L)'
;EELSDSEYSQQKSDVEEDVSETIKNELSSDVDNLQEVKSPQSLDLTKLNCLYIEDQVDSQILFKVQMKELHDVKFAVSFEEAQQVMLNYQFDFIVMDINLQGEYNGLDALKIIKTMPAFSSIPIIAVTAYVLPGDKEKFIVAGFDDFISKPIFKEKMMESLEKIFLSKY
;
A
#
# COMPACT_ATOMS: atom_id res chain seq x y z
N GLU A 1 -34.13 -58.04 -31.07
CA GLU A 1 -35.16 -57.06 -31.53
C GLU A 1 -34.48 -55.70 -31.51
N GLU A 2 -34.17 -55.15 -32.69
CA GLU A 2 -33.60 -53.81 -32.83
C GLU A 2 -34.72 -52.78 -32.71
N LEU A 3 -34.52 -51.82 -31.79
CA LEU A 3 -35.44 -50.68 -31.67
C LEU A 3 -35.42 -49.86 -32.95
N SER A 4 -36.57 -49.35 -33.34
CA SER A 4 -36.68 -48.53 -34.58
C SER A 4 -35.99 -47.20 -34.42
N ASP A 5 -35.45 -46.64 -35.51
CA ASP A 5 -34.75 -45.36 -35.55
C ASP A 5 -35.55 -44.18 -34.96
N SER A 6 -36.89 -44.27 -34.90
CA SER A 6 -37.76 -43.27 -34.30
C SER A 6 -37.75 -43.28 -32.76
N GLU A 7 -37.64 -44.47 -32.15
CA GLU A 7 -37.57 -44.62 -30.66
C GLU A 7 -36.23 -44.18 -30.13
N TYR A 8 -35.14 -44.40 -30.87
CA TYR A 8 -33.82 -43.92 -30.51
C TYR A 8 -33.69 -42.39 -30.58
N SER A 9 -34.35 -41.76 -31.54
CA SER A 9 -34.35 -40.29 -31.66
C SER A 9 -35.17 -39.61 -30.57
N GLN A 10 -36.28 -40.23 -30.13
CA GLN A 10 -37.13 -39.69 -29.07
C GLN A 10 -36.43 -39.78 -27.70
N GLN A 11 -35.77 -40.89 -27.40
CA GLN A 11 -35.04 -41.07 -26.16
C GLN A 11 -33.84 -40.10 -26.04
N LYS A 12 -33.23 -39.73 -27.17
CA LYS A 12 -32.11 -38.80 -27.18
C LYS A 12 -32.56 -37.34 -26.93
N SER A 13 -33.72 -36.94 -27.47
CA SER A 13 -34.29 -35.61 -27.24
C SER A 13 -34.74 -35.40 -25.79
N ASP A 14 -35.33 -36.41 -25.16
CA ASP A 14 -35.81 -36.32 -23.77
C ASP A 14 -34.66 -36.25 -22.77
N VAL A 15 -33.52 -36.90 -23.05
CA VAL A 15 -32.31 -36.83 -22.21
C VAL A 15 -31.60 -35.49 -22.37
N GLU A 16 -31.56 -34.89 -23.57
CA GLU A 16 -30.93 -33.58 -23.81
C GLU A 16 -31.74 -32.44 -23.19
N GLU A 17 -33.08 -32.52 -23.14
CA GLU A 17 -33.93 -31.53 -22.47
C GLU A 17 -33.80 -31.58 -20.95
N ASP A 18 -33.75 -32.75 -20.32
CA ASP A 18 -33.63 -32.92 -18.88
C ASP A 18 -32.26 -32.45 -18.34
N VAL A 19 -31.19 -32.73 -19.08
CA VAL A 19 -29.85 -32.24 -18.75
C VAL A 19 -29.74 -30.70 -18.88
N SER A 20 -30.43 -30.13 -19.89
CA SER A 20 -30.43 -28.68 -20.11
C SER A 20 -31.19 -27.91 -19.01
N GLU A 21 -32.29 -28.46 -18.48
CA GLU A 21 -33.06 -27.88 -17.38
C GLU A 21 -32.37 -28.04 -16.06
N THR A 22 -31.68 -29.15 -15.79
CA THR A 22 -30.92 -29.41 -14.60
C THR A 22 -29.72 -28.46 -14.51
N ILE A 23 -29.00 -28.23 -15.60
CA ILE A 23 -27.88 -27.28 -15.67
C ILE A 23 -28.33 -25.82 -15.46
N LYS A 24 -29.52 -25.46 -16.01
CA LYS A 24 -30.07 -24.11 -15.80
C LYS A 24 -30.49 -23.86 -14.35
N ASN A 25 -31.03 -24.86 -13.68
CA ASN A 25 -31.44 -24.74 -12.27
C ASN A 25 -30.26 -24.73 -11.29
N GLU A 26 -29.19 -25.48 -11.55
CA GLU A 26 -27.97 -25.43 -10.76
C GLU A 26 -27.21 -24.11 -10.95
N LEU A 27 -27.18 -23.54 -12.17
CA LEU A 27 -26.53 -22.24 -12.42
C LEU A 27 -27.32 -21.05 -11.86
N SER A 28 -28.65 -21.18 -11.66
CA SER A 28 -29.44 -20.08 -11.10
C SER A 28 -29.41 -20.01 -9.57
N SER A 29 -29.06 -21.09 -8.88
CA SER A 29 -28.94 -21.10 -7.41
C SER A 29 -27.59 -20.57 -6.90
N ASP A 30 -26.55 -20.56 -7.74
CA ASP A 30 -25.21 -20.08 -7.38
C ASP A 30 -24.95 -18.60 -7.72
N VAL A 31 -25.88 -17.93 -8.42
CA VAL A 31 -25.69 -16.54 -8.83
C VAL A 31 -26.08 -15.55 -7.72
N ASP A 32 -26.90 -15.96 -6.74
CA ASP A 32 -27.33 -15.09 -5.64
C ASP A 32 -26.32 -15.02 -4.47
N ASN A 33 -25.20 -15.74 -4.54
CA ASN A 33 -24.16 -15.71 -3.52
C ASN A 33 -22.77 -15.27 -4.08
N LEU A 34 -22.77 -14.55 -5.19
CA LEU A 34 -21.63 -13.70 -5.53
C LEU A 34 -21.64 -12.53 -4.54
N GLN A 35 -21.09 -12.75 -3.34
CA GLN A 35 -20.54 -11.67 -2.57
C GLN A 35 -19.73 -10.84 -3.56
N GLU A 36 -20.07 -9.55 -3.68
CA GLU A 36 -19.24 -8.57 -4.36
C GLU A 36 -17.81 -8.83 -3.88
N VAL A 37 -16.99 -9.41 -4.73
CA VAL A 37 -15.54 -9.39 -4.56
C VAL A 37 -15.22 -7.93 -4.67
N LYS A 38 -15.20 -7.21 -3.52
CA LYS A 38 -14.66 -5.87 -3.45
C LYS A 38 -13.31 -5.97 -4.13
N SER A 39 -13.18 -5.34 -5.28
CA SER A 39 -11.88 -5.17 -5.93
C SER A 39 -10.92 -4.69 -4.85
N PRO A 40 -9.73 -5.26 -4.71
CA PRO A 40 -8.80 -4.82 -3.68
C PRO A 40 -8.68 -3.30 -3.80
N GLN A 41 -9.02 -2.58 -2.73
CA GLN A 41 -8.91 -1.13 -2.72
C GLN A 41 -7.43 -0.81 -2.96
N SER A 42 -7.12 -0.35 -4.16
CA SER A 42 -5.78 0.11 -4.48
C SER A 42 -5.60 1.53 -3.96
N LEU A 43 -4.47 1.78 -3.33
CA LEU A 43 -4.12 3.12 -2.85
C LEU A 43 -3.84 4.04 -4.04
N ASP A 44 -4.54 5.17 -4.09
CA ASP A 44 -4.36 6.18 -5.14
C ASP A 44 -3.24 7.17 -4.76
N LEU A 45 -2.04 6.92 -5.25
CA LEU A 45 -0.87 7.76 -5.01
C LEU A 45 -1.03 9.20 -5.51
N THR A 46 -1.87 9.43 -6.54
CA THR A 46 -2.05 10.77 -7.13
C THR A 46 -2.73 11.77 -6.18
N LYS A 47 -3.18 11.31 -5.02
CA LYS A 47 -3.80 12.13 -3.98
C LYS A 47 -2.92 12.34 -2.75
N LEU A 48 -1.73 11.72 -2.71
CA LEU A 48 -0.87 11.74 -1.55
C LEU A 48 0.31 12.70 -1.72
N ASN A 49 0.54 13.50 -0.67
CA ASN A 49 1.68 14.39 -0.53
C ASN A 49 2.68 13.81 0.45
N CYS A 50 3.94 13.78 0.08
CA CYS A 50 5.04 13.21 0.86
C CYS A 50 6.08 14.26 1.21
N LEU A 51 6.59 14.22 2.45
CA LEU A 51 7.85 14.84 2.84
C LEU A 51 8.90 13.74 2.99
N TYR A 52 10.01 13.83 2.27
CA TYR A 52 11.15 12.93 2.45
C TYR A 52 12.35 13.70 3.01
N ILE A 53 12.73 13.36 4.25
CA ILE A 53 13.87 13.94 4.96
C ILE A 53 15.06 13.03 4.75
N GLU A 54 16.02 13.50 3.93
CA GLU A 54 17.14 12.72 3.41
C GLU A 54 18.26 13.63 2.95
N ASP A 55 19.45 13.48 3.51
CA ASP A 55 20.62 14.30 3.19
C ASP A 55 21.35 13.85 1.92
N GLN A 56 21.12 12.62 1.45
CA GLN A 56 21.78 12.08 0.26
C GLN A 56 20.96 12.34 -1.01
N VAL A 57 21.52 13.13 -1.90
CA VAL A 57 20.86 13.53 -3.15
C VAL A 57 20.51 12.32 -4.04
N ASP A 58 21.38 11.31 -4.10
CA ASP A 58 21.11 10.10 -4.90
C ASP A 58 19.88 9.34 -4.39
N SER A 59 19.69 9.28 -3.08
CA SER A 59 18.49 8.68 -2.46
C SER A 59 17.23 9.49 -2.78
N GLN A 60 17.31 10.82 -2.78
CA GLN A 60 16.19 11.69 -3.17
C GLN A 60 15.82 11.49 -4.64
N ILE A 61 16.80 11.42 -5.54
CA ILE A 61 16.57 11.21 -6.98
C ILE A 61 15.91 9.85 -7.21
N LEU A 62 16.42 8.78 -6.61
CA LEU A 62 15.84 7.46 -6.73
C LEU A 62 14.38 7.46 -6.24
N PHE A 63 14.10 8.05 -5.09
CA PHE A 63 12.74 8.15 -4.55
C PHE A 63 11.81 8.88 -5.50
N LYS A 64 12.25 10.00 -6.05
CA LYS A 64 11.46 10.79 -7.00
C LYS A 64 11.10 9.99 -8.26
N VAL A 65 12.01 9.17 -8.76
CA VAL A 65 11.77 8.30 -9.93
C VAL A 65 10.82 7.16 -9.55
N GLN A 66 11.06 6.48 -8.42
CA GLN A 66 10.26 5.34 -7.97
C GLN A 66 8.82 5.75 -7.61
N MET A 67 8.65 6.92 -7.01
CA MET A 67 7.38 7.43 -6.51
C MET A 67 6.80 8.58 -7.34
N LYS A 68 7.08 8.61 -8.65
CA LYS A 68 6.65 9.66 -9.59
C LYS A 68 5.13 9.86 -9.68
N GLU A 69 4.34 8.90 -9.22
CA GLU A 69 2.88 8.96 -9.23
C GLU A 69 2.29 9.69 -8.02
N LEU A 70 3.12 10.01 -7.01
CA LEU A 70 2.68 10.85 -5.90
C LEU A 70 2.22 12.22 -6.38
N HIS A 71 1.21 12.79 -5.73
CA HIS A 71 0.72 14.12 -6.05
C HIS A 71 1.84 15.17 -5.94
N ASP A 72 2.52 15.17 -4.81
CA ASP A 72 3.69 16.03 -4.60
C ASP A 72 4.68 15.35 -3.63
N VAL A 73 5.96 15.63 -3.83
CA VAL A 73 7.04 15.23 -2.93
C VAL A 73 7.90 16.45 -2.63
N LYS A 74 8.02 16.79 -1.35
CA LYS A 74 9.00 17.77 -0.87
C LYS A 74 10.17 17.02 -0.25
N PHE A 75 11.36 17.53 -0.48
CA PHE A 75 12.60 17.02 0.09
C PHE A 75 13.17 18.02 1.10
N ALA A 76 13.79 17.49 2.13
CA ALA A 76 14.58 18.26 3.09
C ALA A 76 15.87 17.50 3.39
N VAL A 77 17.01 18.20 3.45
CA VAL A 77 18.32 17.57 3.67
C VAL A 77 18.62 17.37 5.16
N SER A 78 17.84 18.02 6.02
CA SER A 78 17.95 17.94 7.49
C SER A 78 16.58 18.10 8.12
N PHE A 79 16.49 17.79 9.42
CA PHE A 79 15.24 18.03 10.15
C PHE A 79 14.96 19.53 10.31
N GLU A 80 15.98 20.36 10.46
CA GLU A 80 15.87 21.81 10.54
C GLU A 80 15.23 22.40 9.27
N GLU A 81 15.67 21.94 8.10
CA GLU A 81 15.04 22.31 6.83
C GLU A 81 13.61 21.78 6.73
N ALA A 82 13.38 20.54 7.15
CA ALA A 82 12.05 19.93 7.17
C ALA A 82 11.05 20.74 8.00
N GLN A 83 11.45 21.27 9.13
CA GLN A 83 10.60 22.14 9.97
C GLN A 83 10.13 23.38 9.20
N GLN A 84 10.99 23.99 8.38
CA GLN A 84 10.62 25.12 7.54
C GLN A 84 9.63 24.72 6.43
N VAL A 85 9.84 23.56 5.81
CA VAL A 85 8.93 23.01 4.80
C VAL A 85 7.56 22.70 5.43
N MET A 86 7.53 22.11 6.62
CA MET A 86 6.31 21.76 7.36
C MET A 86 5.45 22.98 7.72
N LEU A 87 6.03 24.17 7.84
CA LEU A 87 5.27 25.40 8.10
C LEU A 87 4.39 25.82 6.90
N ASN A 88 4.77 25.43 5.69
CA ASN A 88 4.17 25.93 4.44
C ASN A 88 3.39 24.87 3.66
N TYR A 89 3.52 23.59 4.02
CA TYR A 89 2.92 22.47 3.28
C TYR A 89 2.26 21.48 4.23
N GLN A 90 1.23 20.79 3.72
CA GLN A 90 0.60 19.66 4.41
C GLN A 90 1.02 18.36 3.75
N PHE A 91 1.22 17.34 4.57
CA PHE A 91 1.68 16.02 4.11
C PHE A 91 0.75 14.93 4.61
N ASP A 92 0.57 13.90 3.79
CA ASP A 92 -0.18 12.69 4.15
C ASP A 92 0.71 11.66 4.85
N PHE A 93 2.01 11.66 4.52
CA PHE A 93 3.01 10.84 5.20
C PHE A 93 4.41 11.46 5.09
N ILE A 94 5.27 11.02 5.98
CA ILE A 94 6.69 11.43 6.04
C ILE A 94 7.57 10.19 5.88
N VAL A 95 8.59 10.28 5.05
CA VAL A 95 9.70 9.31 4.97
C VAL A 95 10.93 9.96 5.57
N MET A 96 11.63 9.25 6.46
CA MET A 96 12.71 9.84 7.23
C MET A 96 13.91 8.91 7.35
N ASP A 97 15.06 9.36 6.92
CA ASP A 97 16.31 8.68 7.19
C ASP A 97 16.62 8.73 8.72
N ILE A 98 16.96 7.56 9.26
CA ILE A 98 17.38 7.47 10.67
C ILE A 98 18.73 8.14 10.91
N ASN A 99 19.62 8.10 9.92
CA ASN A 99 21.00 8.60 10.02
C ASN A 99 21.15 10.02 9.46
N LEU A 100 20.19 10.89 9.72
CA LEU A 100 20.29 12.29 9.33
C LEU A 100 21.51 12.96 9.93
N GLN A 101 22.17 13.79 9.12
CA GLN A 101 23.22 14.69 9.56
C GLN A 101 22.58 15.97 10.11
N GLY A 102 23.29 16.66 11.02
CA GLY A 102 22.83 17.89 11.64
C GLY A 102 22.64 17.74 13.14
N GLU A 103 21.90 18.65 13.74
CA GLU A 103 21.64 18.68 15.19
C GLU A 103 20.74 17.50 15.62
N TYR A 104 19.83 17.08 14.76
CA TYR A 104 18.85 16.04 15.06
C TYR A 104 18.99 14.85 14.09
N ASN A 105 19.09 13.64 14.64
CA ASN A 105 18.92 12.41 13.87
C ASN A 105 17.41 12.07 13.69
N GLY A 106 17.12 10.99 12.97
CA GLY A 106 15.72 10.59 12.70
C GLY A 106 14.92 10.26 13.96
N LEU A 107 15.53 9.70 14.99
CA LEU A 107 14.85 9.40 16.26
C LEU A 107 14.52 10.68 17.05
N ASP A 108 15.41 11.66 17.05
CA ASP A 108 15.17 12.95 17.69
C ASP A 108 14.06 13.72 16.95
N ALA A 109 14.12 13.73 15.62
CA ALA A 109 13.10 14.34 14.77
C ALA A 109 11.72 13.72 15.00
N LEU A 110 11.63 12.39 15.09
CA LEU A 110 10.38 11.69 15.39
C LEU A 110 9.75 12.19 16.69
N LYS A 111 10.54 12.27 17.77
CA LYS A 111 10.05 12.75 19.07
C LYS A 111 9.49 14.16 18.97
N ILE A 112 10.17 15.05 18.27
CA ILE A 112 9.73 16.43 18.09
C ILE A 112 8.43 16.48 17.26
N ILE A 113 8.36 15.78 16.13
CA ILE A 113 7.15 15.75 15.27
C ILE A 113 5.94 15.25 16.05
N LYS A 114 6.10 14.22 16.89
CA LYS A 114 4.99 13.66 17.70
C LYS A 114 4.45 14.64 18.73
N THR A 115 5.18 15.69 19.08
CA THR A 115 4.70 16.78 19.95
C THR A 115 4.02 17.92 19.19
N MET A 116 4.12 17.94 17.87
CA MET A 116 3.53 18.99 17.01
C MET A 116 2.08 18.66 16.69
N PRO A 117 1.05 19.42 17.17
CA PRO A 117 -0.36 19.04 17.00
C PRO A 117 -0.78 18.82 15.54
N ALA A 118 -0.25 19.60 14.61
CA ALA A 118 -0.55 19.50 13.18
C ALA A 118 0.05 18.25 12.50
N PHE A 119 1.04 17.61 13.11
CA PHE A 119 1.81 16.51 12.48
C PHE A 119 1.85 15.23 13.34
N SER A 120 1.39 15.28 14.59
CA SER A 120 1.48 14.15 15.52
C SER A 120 0.77 12.88 15.05
N SER A 121 -0.23 13.00 14.20
CA SER A 121 -1.00 11.88 13.64
C SER A 121 -0.55 11.44 12.23
N ILE A 122 0.37 12.19 11.60
CA ILE A 122 0.86 11.85 10.26
C ILE A 122 1.76 10.62 10.34
N PRO A 123 1.54 9.60 9.49
CA PRO A 123 2.39 8.42 9.44
C PRO A 123 3.82 8.76 9.07
N ILE A 124 4.78 8.16 9.76
CA ILE A 124 6.22 8.35 9.53
C ILE A 124 6.86 6.99 9.27
N ILE A 125 7.47 6.84 8.09
CA ILE A 125 8.19 5.64 7.67
C ILE A 125 9.69 5.89 7.87
N ALA A 126 10.34 5.07 8.70
CA ALA A 126 11.78 5.12 8.88
C ALA A 126 12.50 4.45 7.72
N VAL A 127 13.61 5.03 7.28
CA VAL A 127 14.52 4.41 6.29
C VAL A 127 15.95 4.46 6.76
N THR A 128 16.74 3.43 6.41
CA THR A 128 18.18 3.39 6.68
C THR A 128 18.91 2.46 5.72
N ALA A 129 20.17 2.75 5.43
CA ALA A 129 21.04 1.86 4.68
C ALA A 129 21.59 0.70 5.54
N TYR A 130 21.69 0.90 6.84
CA TYR A 130 22.27 -0.06 7.77
C TYR A 130 21.19 -0.71 8.62
N VAL A 131 20.90 -1.98 8.32
CA VAL A 131 19.90 -2.76 9.05
C VAL A 131 20.59 -3.81 9.91
N LEU A 132 20.37 -3.74 11.21
CA LEU A 132 20.79 -4.76 12.16
C LEU A 132 19.58 -5.61 12.58
N PRO A 133 19.80 -6.86 13.02
CA PRO A 133 18.71 -7.67 13.62
C PRO A 133 18.05 -6.92 14.77
N GLY A 134 16.70 -6.85 14.74
CA GLY A 134 15.91 -6.15 15.76
C GLY A 134 15.69 -4.65 15.52
N ASP A 135 16.30 -4.05 14.50
CA ASP A 135 16.13 -2.62 14.22
C ASP A 135 14.68 -2.26 13.88
N LYS A 136 14.00 -3.09 13.11
CA LYS A 136 12.59 -2.85 12.75
C LYS A 136 11.73 -2.72 14.00
N GLU A 137 11.82 -3.66 14.92
CA GLU A 137 11.07 -3.66 16.18
C GLU A 137 11.43 -2.43 17.03
N LYS A 138 12.70 -2.06 17.08
CA LYS A 138 13.18 -0.89 17.80
C LYS A 138 12.56 0.40 17.26
N PHE A 139 12.48 0.57 15.96
CA PHE A 139 11.92 1.77 15.34
C PHE A 139 10.40 1.82 15.46
N ILE A 140 9.71 0.69 15.33
CA ILE A 140 8.26 0.60 15.56
C ILE A 140 7.93 0.95 17.02
N VAL A 141 8.67 0.41 17.99
CA VAL A 141 8.51 0.74 19.43
C VAL A 141 8.78 2.22 19.68
N ALA A 142 9.75 2.82 18.98
CA ALA A 142 10.04 4.25 19.10
C ALA A 142 8.91 5.16 18.60
N GLY A 143 8.02 4.64 17.74
CA GLY A 143 6.84 5.36 17.23
C GLY A 143 6.78 5.57 15.73
N PHE A 144 7.70 4.99 14.95
CA PHE A 144 7.55 4.92 13.50
C PHE A 144 6.42 3.97 13.11
N ASP A 145 5.72 4.29 12.04
CA ASP A 145 4.60 3.48 11.56
C ASP A 145 5.06 2.28 10.72
N ASP A 146 6.21 2.40 10.07
CA ASP A 146 6.88 1.30 9.38
C ASP A 146 8.37 1.61 9.19
N PHE A 147 9.09 0.64 8.63
CA PHE A 147 10.52 0.68 8.40
C PHE A 147 10.88 0.05 7.05
N ILE A 148 11.72 0.73 6.27
CA ILE A 148 12.21 0.26 4.97
C ILE A 148 13.72 0.39 4.90
N SER A 149 14.40 -0.66 4.45
CA SER A 149 15.83 -0.60 4.14
C SER A 149 16.08 0.08 2.79
N LYS A 150 17.13 0.91 2.71
CA LYS A 150 17.58 1.48 1.44
C LYS A 150 18.25 0.39 0.58
N PRO A 151 18.16 0.47 -0.75
CA PRO A 151 17.48 1.50 -1.56
C PRO A 151 15.96 1.35 -1.52
N ILE A 152 15.24 2.47 -1.63
CA ILE A 152 13.77 2.47 -1.63
C ILE A 152 13.26 2.20 -3.04
N PHE A 153 12.67 1.04 -3.25
CA PHE A 153 11.96 0.68 -4.48
C PHE A 153 10.44 0.82 -4.31
N LYS A 154 9.75 1.06 -5.41
CA LYS A 154 8.30 1.29 -5.43
C LYS A 154 7.52 0.20 -4.71
N GLU A 155 7.84 -1.07 -4.95
CA GLU A 155 7.14 -2.23 -4.38
C GLU A 155 7.16 -2.20 -2.85
N LYS A 156 8.31 -1.92 -2.24
CA LYS A 156 8.46 -1.84 -0.79
C LYS A 156 7.72 -0.65 -0.19
N MET A 157 7.78 0.49 -0.87
CA MET A 157 7.03 1.68 -0.44
C MET A 157 5.53 1.45 -0.55
N MET A 158 5.05 0.81 -1.62
CA MET A 158 3.64 0.47 -1.79
C MET A 158 3.13 -0.47 -0.71
N GLU A 159 3.88 -1.55 -0.39
CA GLU A 159 3.53 -2.45 0.72
C GLU A 159 3.35 -1.67 2.04
N SER A 160 4.26 -0.75 2.33
CA SER A 160 4.21 0.06 3.54
C SER A 160 3.01 1.01 3.55
N LEU A 161 2.79 1.73 2.46
CA LEU A 161 1.67 2.68 2.34
C LEU A 161 0.31 1.98 2.37
N GLU A 162 0.14 0.86 1.71
CA GLU A 162 -1.09 0.06 1.75
C GLU A 162 -1.37 -0.45 3.17
N LYS A 163 -0.36 -0.93 3.86
CA LYS A 163 -0.46 -1.35 5.25
C LYS A 163 -0.90 -0.19 6.17
N ILE A 164 -0.38 1.01 5.96
CA ILE A 164 -0.68 2.18 6.77
C ILE A 164 -2.07 2.73 6.44
N PHE A 165 -2.43 2.87 5.17
CA PHE A 165 -3.65 3.55 4.74
C PHE A 165 -4.85 2.66 4.52
N LEU A 166 -4.67 1.38 4.14
CA LEU A 166 -5.77 0.46 3.84
C LEU A 166 -6.13 -0.49 4.98
N SER A 167 -5.24 -0.74 5.93
CA SER A 167 -5.50 -1.66 7.06
C SER A 167 -6.38 -1.07 8.17
N LYS A 168 -6.81 0.18 8.04
CA LYS A 168 -7.68 0.86 9.02
C LYS A 168 -9.18 0.63 8.78
N TYR A 169 -9.53 -0.27 7.85
CA TYR A 169 -10.92 -0.60 7.52
C TYR A 169 -11.20 -2.09 7.61
#